data_271ade8b9865e0ac5d9cfceb82a29170
#
_entry.id   271ade8b9865e0ac5d9cfceb82a29170
#
_cell.length_a   1.000
_cell.length_b   1.000
_cell.length_c   1.000
_cell.angle_alpha   90.00
_cell.angle_beta   90.00
_cell.angle_gamma   90.00
#
_symmetry.space_group_name_H-M   'P 1'
#
loop_
_entity.id
_entity.type
_entity.pdbx_description
1 polymer ?
#
loop_
_entity_poly.entity_id
_entity_poly.type
_entity_poly.pdbx_seq_one_letter_code
_entity_poly.pdbx_strand_id
1 'polypeptide(L)'
;MKINKAAAGDTGSLLFQTAYTGYAELGLAGENAFSIKVSDGNMWKTALAIDAGGRHTRPNQPAMRAYRTGTSMTPADGQQTGFTHFGVNRGGFELLGSTSGGGSAILVPASGTYLASLQVRTASSSGHVTAVAANGSASALQVAGPSGSSGTLSASMIMELEAGDILSLHHSGTATVMLGDGSTNLSLAML
;
A
#
# COMPACT_ATOMS: atom_id res chain seq x y z
N MET A 1 -13.14 37.69 -7.80
CA MET A 1 -11.87 37.63 -8.56
C MET A 1 -12.00 36.55 -9.63
N LYS A 2 -11.56 36.80 -10.86
CA LYS A 2 -11.50 35.82 -11.95
C LYS A 2 -10.03 35.61 -12.32
N ILE A 3 -9.56 34.37 -12.24
CA ILE A 3 -8.20 34.01 -12.66
C ILE A 3 -8.36 33.35 -14.03
N ASN A 4 -7.59 33.81 -15.01
CA ASN A 4 -7.62 33.30 -16.39
C ASN A 4 -6.18 32.98 -16.85
N LYS A 5 -6.04 31.95 -17.68
CA LYS A 5 -4.80 31.60 -18.36
C LYS A 5 -4.99 31.53 -19.88
N ALA A 6 -3.93 31.73 -20.66
CA ALA A 6 -4.00 31.82 -22.11
C ALA A 6 -4.11 30.42 -22.77
N ALA A 7 -3.40 29.42 -22.22
CA ALA A 7 -3.35 28.06 -22.75
C ALA A 7 -3.49 27.00 -21.65
N ALA A 8 -3.78 25.77 -22.04
CA ALA A 8 -3.95 24.65 -21.08
C ALA A 8 -2.70 24.39 -20.23
N GLY A 9 -1.52 24.54 -20.81
CA GLY A 9 -0.24 24.34 -20.11
C GLY A 9 0.20 25.51 -19.21
N ASP A 10 -0.51 26.65 -19.25
CA ASP A 10 -0.19 27.79 -18.38
C ASP A 10 -0.73 27.56 -16.97
N THR A 11 -0.37 28.45 -16.05
CA THR A 11 -0.82 28.40 -14.65
C THR A 11 -1.81 29.54 -14.36
N GLY A 12 -2.94 29.16 -13.81
CA GLY A 12 -3.95 30.07 -13.25
C GLY A 12 -4.32 29.61 -11.85
N SER A 13 -3.54 30.04 -10.84
CA SER A 13 -3.59 29.47 -9.49
C SER A 13 -3.35 30.54 -8.40
N LEU A 14 -3.55 30.15 -7.15
CA LEU A 14 -3.08 30.85 -5.96
C LEU A 14 -1.83 30.13 -5.45
N LEU A 15 -0.73 30.86 -5.33
CA LEU A 15 0.55 30.39 -4.82
C LEU A 15 0.80 30.92 -3.41
N PHE A 16 1.10 30.04 -2.47
CA PHE A 16 1.47 30.34 -1.10
C PHE A 16 2.97 30.17 -0.92
N GLN A 17 3.62 31.21 -0.41
CA GLN A 17 5.07 31.30 -0.31
C GLN A 17 5.52 31.66 1.10
N THR A 18 6.72 31.21 1.44
CA THR A 18 7.50 31.71 2.59
C THR A 18 8.85 32.17 2.06
N ALA A 19 9.25 33.42 2.33
CA ALA A 19 10.51 34.01 1.85
C ALA A 19 10.73 33.80 0.34
N TYR A 20 9.66 34.03 -0.46
CA TYR A 20 9.63 33.85 -1.93
C TYR A 20 9.79 32.41 -2.43
N THR A 21 9.80 31.42 -1.54
CA THR A 21 9.77 29.99 -1.89
C THR A 21 8.33 29.47 -1.84
N GLY A 22 7.86 28.83 -2.92
CA GLY A 22 6.51 28.26 -3.00
C GLY A 22 6.39 26.95 -2.22
N TYR A 23 5.34 26.85 -1.40
CA TYR A 23 5.07 25.64 -0.59
C TYR A 23 3.70 25.02 -0.84
N ALA A 24 2.73 25.80 -1.28
CA ALA A 24 1.43 25.30 -1.68
C ALA A 24 0.86 26.09 -2.86
N GLU A 25 0.17 25.39 -3.74
CA GLU A 25 -0.49 25.97 -4.92
C GLU A 25 -1.83 25.31 -5.11
N LEU A 26 -2.86 26.11 -5.40
CA LEU A 26 -4.18 25.59 -5.73
C LEU A 26 -4.77 26.29 -6.96
N GLY A 27 -5.32 25.51 -7.87
CA GLY A 27 -5.90 26.03 -9.12
C GLY A 27 -5.61 25.16 -10.32
N LEU A 28 -5.50 25.82 -11.49
CA LEU A 28 -5.16 25.19 -12.77
C LEU A 28 -3.67 25.33 -13.03
N ALA A 29 -2.87 24.48 -12.44
CA ALA A 29 -1.41 24.57 -12.44
C ALA A 29 -0.78 23.64 -13.47
N GLY A 30 -0.51 24.17 -14.69
CA GLY A 30 0.09 23.45 -15.81
C GLY A 30 -0.86 22.55 -16.60
N GLU A 31 -2.14 22.49 -16.21
CA GLU A 31 -3.18 21.69 -16.84
C GLU A 31 -4.58 22.28 -16.56
N ASN A 32 -5.64 21.72 -17.17
CA ASN A 32 -7.02 22.17 -16.93
C ASN A 32 -7.73 21.41 -15.80
N ALA A 33 -7.06 20.46 -15.15
CA ALA A 33 -7.58 19.86 -13.90
C ALA A 33 -7.34 20.83 -12.74
N PHE A 34 -8.34 20.97 -11.87
CA PHE A 34 -8.16 21.70 -10.61
C PHE A 34 -7.30 20.85 -9.67
N SER A 35 -6.22 21.41 -9.16
CA SER A 35 -5.31 20.67 -8.29
C SER A 35 -4.91 21.46 -7.04
N ILE A 36 -4.56 20.71 -5.99
CA ILE A 36 -3.83 21.19 -4.82
C ILE A 36 -2.47 20.53 -4.88
N LYS A 37 -1.42 21.33 -4.98
CA LYS A 37 -0.03 20.91 -4.97
C LYS A 37 0.68 21.42 -3.73
N VAL A 38 1.62 20.64 -3.22
CA VAL A 38 2.48 20.99 -2.09
C VAL A 38 3.93 20.78 -2.47
N SER A 39 4.83 21.51 -1.81
CA SER A 39 6.27 21.41 -2.06
C SER A 39 7.04 21.44 -0.74
N ASP A 40 8.18 20.78 -0.71
CA ASP A 40 9.19 20.87 0.34
C ASP A 40 10.17 22.05 0.10
N GLY A 41 9.89 22.90 -0.89
CA GLY A 41 10.75 23.98 -1.36
C GLY A 41 11.57 23.63 -2.60
N ASN A 42 11.66 22.34 -2.97
CA ASN A 42 12.40 21.85 -4.14
C ASN A 42 11.50 21.13 -5.15
N MET A 43 10.64 20.24 -4.66
CA MET A 43 9.81 19.40 -5.50
C MET A 43 8.31 19.59 -5.22
N TRP A 44 7.54 19.74 -6.30
CA TRP A 44 6.10 19.83 -6.23
C TRP A 44 5.44 18.45 -6.34
N LYS A 45 4.50 18.17 -5.44
CA LYS A 45 3.68 16.95 -5.45
C LYS A 45 2.20 17.32 -5.50
N THR A 46 1.43 16.68 -6.37
CA THR A 46 -0.03 16.83 -6.40
C THR A 46 -0.65 16.07 -5.25
N ALA A 47 -1.20 16.79 -4.27
CA ALA A 47 -1.91 16.18 -3.14
C ALA A 47 -3.33 15.76 -3.54
N LEU A 48 -4.02 16.59 -4.36
CA LEU A 48 -5.36 16.35 -4.85
C LEU A 48 -5.48 16.87 -6.29
N ALA A 49 -6.12 16.12 -7.16
CA ALA A 49 -6.53 16.57 -8.48
C ALA A 49 -8.00 16.26 -8.73
N ILE A 50 -8.73 17.17 -9.38
CA ILE A 50 -10.13 17.01 -9.77
C ILE A 50 -10.20 17.19 -11.29
N ASP A 51 -10.64 16.15 -12.01
CA ASP A 51 -10.75 16.17 -13.45
C ASP A 51 -12.05 16.88 -13.93
N ALA A 52 -12.18 17.05 -15.25
CA ALA A 52 -13.35 17.68 -15.86
C ALA A 52 -14.66 16.90 -15.62
N GLY A 53 -14.59 15.63 -15.27
CA GLY A 53 -15.72 14.78 -14.88
C GLY A 53 -16.10 14.88 -13.40
N GLY A 54 -15.43 15.74 -12.63
CA GLY A 54 -15.65 15.91 -11.19
C GLY A 54 -15.06 14.78 -10.33
N ARG A 55 -14.26 13.89 -10.91
CA ARG A 55 -13.61 12.80 -10.16
C ARG A 55 -12.35 13.32 -9.50
N HIS A 56 -12.18 13.01 -8.22
CA HIS A 56 -10.96 13.37 -7.49
C HIS A 56 -9.99 12.21 -7.40
N THR A 57 -8.71 12.52 -7.42
CA THR A 57 -7.60 11.58 -7.20
C THR A 57 -6.61 12.16 -6.21
N ARG A 58 -5.95 11.27 -5.47
CA ARG A 58 -4.83 11.58 -4.56
C ARG A 58 -3.62 10.76 -5.00
N PRO A 59 -2.88 11.22 -6.02
CA PRO A 59 -1.88 10.38 -6.70
C PRO A 59 -0.72 9.95 -5.80
N ASN A 60 -0.43 10.71 -4.76
CA ASN A 60 0.67 10.42 -3.81
C ASN A 60 0.19 9.77 -2.50
N GLN A 61 -1.12 9.50 -2.33
CA GLN A 61 -1.60 8.79 -1.15
C GLN A 61 -1.24 7.31 -1.25
N PRO A 62 -0.54 6.74 -0.24
CA PRO A 62 -0.09 5.36 -0.27
C PRO A 62 -1.25 4.36 -0.40
N ALA A 63 -1.18 3.50 -1.39
CA ALA A 63 -2.07 2.35 -1.54
C ALA A 63 -1.35 1.24 -2.31
N MET A 64 -1.47 0.00 -1.84
CA MET A 64 -0.85 -1.14 -2.51
C MET A 64 -1.68 -2.41 -2.38
N ARG A 65 -1.44 -3.34 -3.30
CA ARG A 65 -1.77 -4.76 -3.17
C ARG A 65 -0.55 -5.55 -3.61
N ALA A 66 0.00 -6.33 -2.68
CA ALA A 66 1.17 -7.16 -2.91
C ALA A 66 0.84 -8.64 -2.84
N TYR A 67 1.53 -9.43 -3.65
CA TYR A 67 1.39 -10.89 -3.69
C TYR A 67 2.74 -11.54 -4.02
N ARG A 68 2.82 -12.86 -3.84
CA ARG A 68 3.96 -13.66 -4.26
C ARG A 68 3.57 -14.51 -5.45
N THR A 69 4.41 -14.55 -6.49
CA THR A 69 4.23 -15.42 -7.66
C THR A 69 4.58 -16.87 -7.33
N GLY A 70 4.00 -17.79 -8.06
CA GLY A 70 4.17 -19.22 -7.92
C GLY A 70 2.83 -19.94 -7.80
N THR A 71 2.86 -21.26 -7.61
CA THR A 71 1.64 -22.08 -7.45
C THR A 71 1.26 -22.18 -5.98
N SER A 72 2.19 -22.62 -5.15
CA SER A 72 1.97 -22.80 -3.70
C SER A 72 3.30 -22.82 -2.94
N MET A 73 3.20 -22.73 -1.61
CA MET A 73 4.30 -22.94 -0.67
C MET A 73 3.76 -23.60 0.60
N THR A 74 4.64 -24.25 1.34
CA THR A 74 4.33 -24.79 2.68
C THR A 74 5.30 -24.17 3.66
N PRO A 75 4.95 -23.00 4.25
CA PRO A 75 5.82 -22.35 5.23
C PRO A 75 6.02 -23.24 6.46
N ALA A 76 7.21 -23.22 7.04
CA ALA A 76 7.45 -23.85 8.32
C ALA A 76 6.81 -23.04 9.47
N ASP A 77 6.56 -23.71 10.59
CA ASP A 77 6.12 -23.04 11.82
C ASP A 77 7.10 -21.96 12.25
N GLY A 78 6.61 -20.76 12.57
CA GLY A 78 7.40 -19.58 12.90
C GLY A 78 8.07 -18.89 11.71
N GLN A 79 7.91 -19.37 10.48
CA GLN A 79 8.57 -18.82 9.30
C GLN A 79 7.91 -17.51 8.84
N GLN A 80 8.74 -16.58 8.38
CA GLN A 80 8.27 -15.36 7.71
C GLN A 80 8.42 -15.51 6.19
N THR A 81 7.38 -15.15 5.45
CA THR A 81 7.39 -15.12 3.98
C THR A 81 7.10 -13.71 3.49
N GLY A 82 7.59 -13.40 2.29
CA GLY A 82 7.44 -12.10 1.67
C GLY A 82 6.70 -12.17 0.34
N PHE A 83 6.77 -11.06 -0.36
CA PHE A 83 6.08 -10.79 -1.62
C PHE A 83 7.09 -10.70 -2.76
N THR A 84 6.62 -10.78 -4.00
CA THR A 84 7.48 -10.64 -5.18
C THR A 84 6.97 -9.57 -6.15
N HIS A 85 5.69 -9.20 -6.05
CA HIS A 85 5.04 -8.29 -6.99
C HIS A 85 4.01 -7.41 -6.30
N PHE A 86 3.81 -6.22 -6.88
CA PHE A 86 2.66 -5.38 -6.61
C PHE A 86 1.65 -5.47 -7.76
N GLY A 87 0.41 -5.82 -7.47
CA GLY A 87 -0.72 -5.67 -8.40
C GLY A 87 -1.22 -4.23 -8.45
N VAL A 88 -1.06 -3.48 -7.36
CA VAL A 88 -1.26 -2.04 -7.24
C VAL A 88 -0.12 -1.48 -6.41
N ASN A 89 0.46 -0.35 -6.81
CA ASN A 89 1.44 0.39 -6.01
C ASN A 89 1.31 1.89 -6.28
N ARG A 90 0.98 2.64 -5.26
CA ARG A 90 0.97 4.11 -5.23
C ARG A 90 1.65 4.60 -3.96
N GLY A 91 2.22 5.80 -4.04
CA GLY A 91 2.79 6.48 -2.88
C GLY A 91 4.11 5.90 -2.38
N GLY A 92 4.73 4.96 -3.13
CA GLY A 92 6.13 4.60 -2.93
C GLY A 92 6.41 3.39 -2.04
N PHE A 93 5.51 2.39 -1.95
CA PHE A 93 5.88 1.11 -1.34
C PHE A 93 7.00 0.42 -2.13
N GLU A 94 7.90 -0.24 -1.44
CA GLU A 94 9.03 -0.94 -2.04
C GLU A 94 9.13 -2.39 -1.51
N LEU A 95 9.67 -3.28 -2.33
CA LEU A 95 10.05 -4.62 -1.90
C LEU A 95 11.50 -4.57 -1.45
N LEU A 96 11.76 -4.90 -0.17
CA LEU A 96 13.05 -4.76 0.46
C LEU A 96 13.52 -6.07 1.10
N GLY A 97 14.78 -6.43 0.83
CA GLY A 97 15.43 -7.59 1.44
C GLY A 97 14.73 -8.92 1.13
N SER A 98 15.16 -9.98 1.78
CA SER A 98 14.57 -11.31 1.67
C SER A 98 14.09 -11.79 3.03
N THR A 99 12.92 -12.44 3.06
CA THR A 99 12.39 -13.10 4.26
C THR A 99 12.93 -14.52 4.38
N SER A 100 12.87 -15.14 5.57
CA SER A 100 13.37 -16.50 5.83
C SER A 100 12.69 -17.58 4.98
N GLY A 101 11.43 -17.38 4.62
CA GLY A 101 10.65 -18.26 3.74
C GLY A 101 10.61 -17.80 2.28
N GLY A 102 11.49 -16.88 1.89
CA GLY A 102 11.61 -16.32 0.55
C GLY A 102 10.56 -15.25 0.23
N GLY A 103 10.79 -14.53 -0.86
CA GLY A 103 10.14 -13.27 -1.18
C GLY A 103 10.72 -12.12 -0.38
N SER A 104 10.32 -10.89 -0.69
CA SER A 104 10.79 -9.66 -0.07
C SER A 104 9.76 -9.09 0.90
N ALA A 105 10.20 -8.44 1.96
CA ALA A 105 9.34 -7.65 2.81
C ALA A 105 8.90 -6.36 2.09
N ILE A 106 7.86 -5.70 2.58
CA ILE A 106 7.36 -4.43 2.05
C ILE A 106 7.81 -3.31 2.97
N LEU A 107 8.44 -2.29 2.41
CA LEU A 107 8.76 -1.04 3.10
C LEU A 107 7.56 -0.09 3.01
N VAL A 108 7.12 0.43 4.17
CA VAL A 108 6.03 1.41 4.29
C VAL A 108 6.58 2.81 4.00
N PRO A 109 5.99 3.56 3.04
CA PRO A 109 6.55 4.83 2.58
C PRO A 109 6.23 6.04 3.46
N ALA A 110 5.18 5.99 4.27
CA ALA A 110 4.71 7.13 5.05
C ALA A 110 4.00 6.68 6.32
N SER A 111 4.18 7.46 7.41
CA SER A 111 3.46 7.24 8.66
C SER A 111 1.99 7.65 8.52
N GLY A 112 1.09 6.89 9.13
CA GLY A 112 -0.34 7.18 9.17
C GLY A 112 -1.22 5.98 9.44
N THR A 113 -2.52 6.23 9.35
CA THR A 113 -3.58 5.23 9.55
C THR A 113 -3.88 4.53 8.22
N TYR A 114 -3.80 3.21 8.21
CA TYR A 114 -4.03 2.38 7.03
C TYR A 114 -5.20 1.42 7.24
N LEU A 115 -6.07 1.31 6.24
CA LEU A 115 -6.93 0.14 6.11
C LEU A 115 -6.08 -0.99 5.51
N ALA A 116 -5.92 -2.07 6.27
CA ALA A 116 -5.19 -3.26 5.87
C ALA A 116 -6.13 -4.43 5.64
N SER A 117 -5.90 -5.23 4.61
CA SER A 117 -6.66 -6.45 4.31
C SER A 117 -5.71 -7.57 3.91
N LEU A 118 -5.77 -8.67 4.66
CA LEU A 118 -5.04 -9.90 4.39
C LEU A 118 -6.00 -10.94 3.83
N GLN A 119 -5.67 -11.50 2.67
CA GLN A 119 -6.32 -12.68 2.11
C GLN A 119 -5.31 -13.81 2.04
N VAL A 120 -5.69 -15.00 2.51
CA VAL A 120 -4.89 -16.21 2.44
C VAL A 120 -5.73 -17.35 1.90
N ARG A 121 -5.28 -17.97 0.83
CA ARG A 121 -5.90 -19.19 0.27
C ARG A 121 -5.03 -20.39 0.57
N THR A 122 -5.65 -21.44 1.10
CA THR A 122 -4.97 -22.71 1.38
C THR A 122 -5.58 -23.85 0.55
N ALA A 123 -4.73 -24.78 0.11
CA ALA A 123 -5.14 -26.06 -0.47
C ALA A 123 -5.39 -27.10 0.64
N SER A 124 -4.63 -27.02 1.73
CA SER A 124 -4.77 -27.89 2.91
C SER A 124 -4.24 -27.18 4.15
N SER A 125 -4.76 -27.57 5.31
CA SER A 125 -4.32 -27.05 6.61
C SER A 125 -4.33 -28.16 7.65
N SER A 126 -3.29 -28.23 8.50
CA SER A 126 -3.27 -29.03 9.73
C SER A 126 -3.52 -28.17 10.97
N GLY A 127 -4.11 -27.01 10.80
CA GLY A 127 -4.19 -25.93 11.77
C GLY A 127 -3.07 -24.94 11.52
N HIS A 128 -3.42 -23.74 11.04
CA HIS A 128 -2.42 -22.69 10.77
C HIS A 128 -2.99 -21.30 11.07
N VAL A 129 -2.08 -20.38 11.33
CA VAL A 129 -2.35 -18.94 11.38
C VAL A 129 -1.37 -18.25 10.43
N THR A 130 -1.89 -17.32 9.63
CA THR A 130 -1.06 -16.38 8.87
C THR A 130 -1.38 -14.97 9.36
N ALA A 131 -0.39 -14.29 9.91
CA ALA A 131 -0.49 -12.91 10.40
C ALA A 131 0.36 -11.97 9.55
N VAL A 132 -0.05 -10.72 9.43
CA VAL A 132 0.86 -9.66 8.98
C VAL A 132 1.87 -9.41 10.09
N ALA A 133 3.15 -9.47 9.78
CA ALA A 133 4.22 -9.10 10.68
C ALA A 133 4.70 -7.68 10.34
N ALA A 134 4.76 -6.83 11.35
CA ALA A 134 5.39 -5.51 11.27
C ALA A 134 6.71 -5.55 12.05
N ASN A 135 7.81 -5.20 11.40
CA ASN A 135 9.18 -5.23 11.98
C ASN A 135 9.52 -6.56 12.65
N GLY A 136 9.09 -7.66 12.03
CA GLY A 136 9.34 -9.02 12.50
C GLY A 136 8.36 -9.55 13.55
N SER A 137 7.47 -8.72 14.09
CA SER A 137 6.48 -9.10 15.09
C SER A 137 5.10 -9.28 14.45
N ALA A 138 4.43 -10.42 14.74
CA ALA A 138 3.08 -10.67 14.25
C ALA A 138 2.10 -9.64 14.82
N SER A 139 1.26 -9.07 13.94
CA SER A 139 0.21 -8.12 14.32
C SER A 139 -1.13 -8.83 14.57
N ALA A 140 -2.12 -8.06 15.02
CA ALA A 140 -3.49 -8.56 15.18
C ALA A 140 -4.19 -8.87 13.85
N LEU A 141 -3.67 -8.39 12.72
CA LEU A 141 -4.21 -8.73 11.40
C LEU A 141 -3.77 -10.13 11.00
N GLN A 142 -4.65 -11.09 11.26
CA GLN A 142 -4.38 -12.50 11.00
C GLN A 142 -5.61 -13.26 10.52
N VAL A 143 -5.37 -14.36 9.85
CA VAL A 143 -6.37 -15.38 9.51
C VAL A 143 -5.92 -16.73 10.05
N ALA A 144 -6.89 -17.53 10.54
CA ALA A 144 -6.65 -18.84 11.11
C ALA A 144 -7.49 -19.90 10.38
N GLY A 145 -6.85 -20.96 9.94
CA GLY A 145 -7.49 -22.12 9.32
C GLY A 145 -7.41 -23.35 10.21
N PRO A 146 -8.55 -23.92 10.62
CA PRO A 146 -8.54 -25.16 11.42
C PRO A 146 -7.97 -26.33 10.63
N SER A 147 -7.63 -27.41 11.33
CA SER A 147 -7.19 -28.67 10.71
C SER A 147 -8.26 -29.21 9.76
N GLY A 148 -7.83 -29.69 8.60
CA GLY A 148 -8.71 -30.18 7.53
C GLY A 148 -9.36 -29.10 6.67
N SER A 149 -9.10 -27.81 6.95
CA SER A 149 -9.66 -26.72 6.17
C SER A 149 -8.91 -26.51 4.85
N SER A 150 -9.64 -26.03 3.85
CA SER A 150 -9.12 -25.51 2.59
C SER A 150 -10.00 -24.34 2.13
N GLY A 151 -9.49 -23.48 1.25
CA GLY A 151 -10.24 -22.35 0.73
C GLY A 151 -9.57 -21.02 1.03
N THR A 152 -10.35 -19.94 0.94
CA THR A 152 -9.88 -18.57 1.13
C THR A 152 -10.42 -18.00 2.45
N LEU A 153 -9.51 -17.47 3.25
CA LEU A 153 -9.79 -16.73 4.46
C LEU A 153 -9.34 -15.30 4.29
N SER A 154 -10.05 -14.36 4.88
CA SER A 154 -9.68 -12.94 4.85
C SER A 154 -9.99 -12.24 6.16
N ALA A 155 -9.18 -11.26 6.50
CA ALA A 155 -9.37 -10.35 7.61
C ALA A 155 -8.98 -8.93 7.19
N SER A 156 -9.62 -7.94 7.81
CA SER A 156 -9.27 -6.54 7.61
C SER A 156 -9.31 -5.79 8.92
N MET A 157 -8.43 -4.81 9.07
CA MET A 157 -8.42 -3.92 10.23
C MET A 157 -7.78 -2.58 9.87
N ILE A 158 -7.97 -1.61 10.74
CA ILE A 158 -7.23 -0.34 10.71
C ILE A 158 -5.93 -0.53 11.50
N MET A 159 -4.81 -0.11 10.92
CA MET A 159 -3.47 -0.19 11.51
C MET A 159 -2.80 1.17 11.47
N GLU A 160 -2.12 1.54 12.54
CA GLU A 160 -1.14 2.61 12.52
C GLU A 160 0.19 2.03 12.05
N LEU A 161 0.78 2.63 11.01
CA LEU A 161 2.10 2.26 10.48
C LEU A 161 2.98 3.50 10.39
N GLU A 162 4.27 3.31 10.58
CA GLU A 162 5.26 4.37 10.44
C GLU A 162 6.05 4.24 9.12
N ALA A 163 6.52 5.37 8.62
CA ALA A 163 7.46 5.37 7.49
C ALA A 163 8.72 4.58 7.87
N GLY A 164 9.08 3.60 7.06
CA GLY A 164 10.20 2.70 7.35
C GLY A 164 9.80 1.36 7.98
N ASP A 165 8.55 1.18 8.40
CA ASP A 165 8.08 -0.12 8.85
C ASP A 165 8.23 -1.18 7.74
N ILE A 166 8.59 -2.40 8.16
CA ILE A 166 8.84 -3.52 7.26
C ILE A 166 7.77 -4.58 7.49
N LEU A 167 6.97 -4.87 6.44
CA LEU A 167 5.87 -5.83 6.53
C LEU A 167 6.20 -7.14 5.82
N SER A 168 5.83 -8.26 6.45
CA SER A 168 5.90 -9.61 5.92
C SER A 168 4.71 -10.44 6.40
N LEU A 169 4.62 -11.71 6.00
CA LEU A 169 3.66 -12.66 6.54
C LEU A 169 4.38 -13.60 7.51
N HIS A 170 3.87 -13.71 8.73
CA HIS A 170 4.31 -14.67 9.74
C HIS A 170 3.37 -15.87 9.75
N HIS A 171 3.90 -17.08 9.72
CA HIS A 171 3.15 -18.32 9.70
C HIS A 171 3.33 -19.11 10.99
N SER A 172 2.23 -19.64 11.54
CA SER A 172 2.24 -20.60 12.65
C SER A 172 1.43 -21.82 12.26
N GLY A 173 1.88 -23.01 12.70
CA GLY A 173 1.32 -24.28 12.26
C GLY A 173 1.68 -24.60 10.83
N THR A 174 0.89 -25.46 10.16
CA THR A 174 1.22 -25.97 8.83
C THR A 174 0.05 -25.87 7.86
N ALA A 175 0.31 -25.30 6.68
CA ALA A 175 -0.64 -25.26 5.57
C ALA A 175 0.07 -25.22 4.22
N THR A 176 -0.57 -25.74 3.18
CA THR A 176 -0.20 -25.45 1.81
C THR A 176 -0.90 -24.18 1.37
N VAL A 177 -0.15 -23.08 1.35
CA VAL A 177 -0.62 -21.73 0.98
C VAL A 177 -0.53 -21.57 -0.54
N MET A 178 -1.63 -21.20 -1.16
CA MET A 178 -1.70 -20.94 -2.60
C MET A 178 -1.20 -19.52 -2.89
N LEU A 179 -0.35 -19.38 -3.89
CA LEU A 179 0.27 -18.13 -4.29
C LEU A 179 -0.47 -17.47 -5.47
N GLY A 180 -0.12 -16.24 -5.78
CA GLY A 180 -0.69 -15.44 -6.86
C GLY A 180 -1.64 -14.35 -6.38
N ASP A 181 -1.87 -13.37 -7.24
CA ASP A 181 -2.65 -12.15 -6.95
C ASP A 181 -4.09 -12.44 -6.49
N GLY A 182 -4.74 -13.44 -7.10
CA GLY A 182 -6.10 -13.86 -6.73
C GLY A 182 -6.19 -14.84 -5.56
N SER A 183 -5.05 -15.25 -4.96
CA SER A 183 -4.99 -16.27 -3.91
C SER A 183 -4.56 -15.70 -2.56
N THR A 184 -3.28 -15.42 -2.39
CA THR A 184 -2.74 -14.86 -1.14
C THR A 184 -2.14 -13.49 -1.42
N ASN A 185 -2.68 -12.47 -0.77
CA ASN A 185 -2.26 -11.08 -0.96
C ASN A 185 -2.47 -10.24 0.31
N LEU A 186 -1.72 -9.16 0.39
CA LEU A 186 -1.88 -8.09 1.37
C LEU A 186 -2.21 -6.80 0.63
N SER A 187 -3.27 -6.13 1.05
CA SER A 187 -3.66 -4.81 0.56
C SER A 187 -3.57 -3.78 1.68
N LEU A 188 -3.05 -2.60 1.37
CA LEU A 188 -3.02 -1.44 2.26
C LEU A 188 -3.54 -0.22 1.52
N ALA A 189 -4.29 0.62 2.20
CA ALA A 189 -4.67 1.94 1.73
C ALA A 189 -4.62 2.93 2.91
N MET A 190 -3.83 4.00 2.76
CA MET A 190 -3.82 5.09 3.73
C MET A 190 -5.17 5.81 3.71
N LEU A 191 -5.75 6.09 4.88
CA LEU A 191 -7.05 6.75 5.05
C LEU A 191 -6.99 8.27 4.95
#